data_3ddbed48ef74d1cee65c2bac17ea9c43
#
_entry.id   3ddbed48ef74d1cee65c2bac17ea9c43
#
_cell.length_a   1.000
_cell.length_b   1.000
_cell.length_c   1.000
_cell.angle_alpha   90.00
_cell.angle_beta   90.00
_cell.angle_gamma   90.00
#
_symmetry.space_group_name_H-M   'P 1'
#
loop_
_entity.id
_entity.type
_entity.pdbx_description
1 polymer ?
#
loop_
_entity_poly.entity_id
_entity_poly.type
_entity_poly.pdbx_seq_one_letter_code
_entity_poly.pdbx_strand_id
1 'polypeptide(L)'
;MGNSDPLGVCADFPIVADRTYLNSAYIAPIPRSVVAAGTEFLHNKSTRPLEVGELIGTDETLRAQFARLVNATPDEIALLFSTAEGENVIAQGLDLVAGDNVVVDELHYPTEFVLYRALEASRGIELRIAKHREGRVEASDFAPLIDRRTRIVSVAWVSHHNGFRHDMRPIADLAHAQGAVFYTDAIQAVGMFPIDVQASGVDALCCGSYKWMLAGFGIAPFYVSRALNERLKLDRFGEFQVDRELPDHHFELARTARRFDYCSRAFGAARELSAALAYLEQVGIARIEEHTVGLASRLYAGLSKQGHRLFTPPGNRSSIVTMYATKPMADVRAAFQAAKVDVTVRDGEVRIAPALFNTSDEIDQCLEVTRRLV
;
A
#
# COMPACT_ATOMS: atom_id res chain seq x y z
N MET A 1 4.49 29.73 -21.52
CA MET A 1 4.99 28.80 -20.52
C MET A 1 3.96 27.72 -20.42
N GLY A 2 4.26 26.52 -20.86
CA GLY A 2 3.29 25.46 -21.06
C GLY A 2 2.75 24.95 -19.73
N ASN A 3 1.47 24.68 -19.73
CA ASN A 3 0.75 24.10 -18.61
C ASN A 3 1.44 22.80 -18.18
N SER A 4 2.02 22.79 -16.98
CA SER A 4 2.80 21.71 -16.44
C SER A 4 1.96 20.57 -15.83
N ASP A 5 0.72 20.34 -16.28
CA ASP A 5 -0.18 19.26 -15.89
C ASP A 5 -0.23 18.15 -16.97
N PRO A 6 0.77 17.25 -17.05
CA PRO A 6 0.87 16.27 -18.12
C PRO A 6 -0.24 15.22 -18.13
N LEU A 7 -0.87 14.97 -16.98
CA LEU A 7 -1.97 14.02 -16.84
C LEU A 7 -3.35 14.69 -16.95
N GLY A 8 -3.42 16.04 -16.84
CA GLY A 8 -4.66 16.80 -16.89
C GLY A 8 -5.53 16.65 -15.64
N VAL A 9 -4.92 16.40 -14.47
CA VAL A 9 -5.63 16.02 -13.23
C VAL A 9 -5.50 17.04 -12.08
N CYS A 10 -4.65 18.06 -12.19
CA CYS A 10 -4.38 18.99 -11.08
C CYS A 10 -5.66 19.66 -10.57
N ALA A 11 -6.59 20.01 -11.46
CA ALA A 11 -7.86 20.64 -11.10
C ALA A 11 -8.78 19.76 -10.24
N ASP A 12 -8.57 18.44 -10.26
CA ASP A 12 -9.36 17.49 -9.46
C ASP A 12 -8.94 17.48 -7.98
N PHE A 13 -7.76 18.01 -7.67
CA PHE A 13 -7.20 18.02 -6.31
C PHE A 13 -7.15 19.45 -5.74
N PRO A 14 -8.13 19.88 -4.94
CA PRO A 14 -8.19 21.26 -4.43
C PRO A 14 -6.94 21.73 -3.67
N ILE A 15 -6.23 20.81 -3.02
CA ILE A 15 -5.05 21.12 -2.21
C ILE A 15 -3.92 21.77 -3.02
N VAL A 16 -3.79 21.45 -4.32
CA VAL A 16 -2.69 21.97 -5.16
C VAL A 16 -2.87 23.46 -5.50
N ALA A 17 -4.05 24.06 -5.23
CA ALA A 17 -4.28 25.48 -5.45
C ALA A 17 -3.46 26.38 -4.50
N ASP A 18 -3.17 25.88 -3.29
CA ASP A 18 -2.55 26.68 -2.23
C ASP A 18 -1.20 26.12 -1.74
N ARG A 19 -0.86 24.89 -2.09
CA ARG A 19 0.29 24.16 -1.53
C ARG A 19 0.92 23.24 -2.54
N THR A 20 2.24 23.07 -2.46
CA THR A 20 2.97 21.99 -3.11
C THR A 20 2.94 20.76 -2.21
N TYR A 21 2.04 19.82 -2.51
CA TYR A 21 1.85 18.63 -1.67
C TYR A 21 2.67 17.45 -2.19
N LEU A 22 3.80 17.17 -1.54
CA LEU A 22 4.75 16.09 -1.86
C LEU A 22 4.80 15.02 -0.75
N ASN A 23 3.65 14.71 -0.14
CA ASN A 23 3.58 13.82 1.02
C ASN A 23 2.60 12.65 0.84
N SER A 24 2.37 12.22 -0.41
CA SER A 24 1.39 11.16 -0.73
C SER A 24 1.75 9.79 -0.14
N ALA A 25 3.03 9.54 0.16
CA ALA A 25 3.47 8.33 0.86
C ALA A 25 2.99 8.26 2.33
N TYR A 26 2.53 9.38 2.92
CA TYR A 26 1.91 9.43 4.25
C TYR A 26 0.38 9.29 4.15
N ILE A 27 -0.28 10.30 3.59
CA ILE A 27 -1.72 10.31 3.29
C ILE A 27 -1.87 11.07 1.97
N ALA A 28 -2.54 10.50 0.98
CA ALA A 28 -2.78 11.21 -0.27
C ALA A 28 -4.06 12.07 -0.19
N PRO A 29 -4.07 13.24 -0.83
CA PRO A 29 -5.30 13.98 -1.08
C PRO A 29 -6.23 13.15 -1.98
N ILE A 30 -7.54 13.32 -1.80
CA ILE A 30 -8.55 12.63 -2.59
C ILE A 30 -9.10 13.56 -3.68
N PRO A 31 -9.40 13.06 -4.89
CA PRO A 31 -9.95 13.86 -5.96
C PRO A 31 -11.43 14.20 -5.71
N ARG A 32 -11.93 15.27 -6.34
CA ARG A 32 -13.32 15.75 -6.22
C ARG A 32 -14.36 14.67 -6.48
N SER A 33 -14.11 13.77 -7.42
CA SER A 33 -15.03 12.65 -7.73
C SER A 33 -15.20 11.69 -6.56
N VAL A 34 -14.14 11.42 -5.80
CA VAL A 34 -14.20 10.58 -4.60
C VAL A 34 -14.93 11.29 -3.45
N VAL A 35 -14.67 12.59 -3.27
CA VAL A 35 -15.43 13.42 -2.31
C VAL A 35 -16.93 13.39 -2.65
N ALA A 36 -17.28 13.53 -3.93
CA ALA A 36 -18.66 13.48 -4.39
C ALA A 36 -19.33 12.14 -4.08
N ALA A 37 -18.66 11.03 -4.34
CA ALA A 37 -19.18 9.68 -4.06
C ALA A 37 -19.43 9.43 -2.56
N GLY A 38 -18.50 9.84 -1.70
CA GLY A 38 -18.69 9.77 -0.25
C GLY A 38 -19.83 10.66 0.25
N THR A 39 -19.93 11.89 -0.27
CA THR A 39 -21.00 12.84 0.06
C THR A 39 -22.36 12.30 -0.38
N GLU A 40 -22.46 11.75 -1.59
CA GLU A 40 -23.69 11.14 -2.11
C GLU A 40 -24.15 9.97 -1.23
N PHE A 41 -23.21 9.09 -0.80
CA PHE A 41 -23.54 8.00 0.11
C PHE A 41 -24.14 8.51 1.43
N LEU A 42 -23.52 9.52 2.05
CA LEU A 42 -24.01 10.11 3.30
C LEU A 42 -25.36 10.81 3.10
N HIS A 43 -25.55 11.52 2.00
CA HIS A 43 -26.82 12.15 1.64
C HIS A 43 -27.93 11.10 1.49
N ASN A 44 -27.69 10.05 0.70
CA ASN A 44 -28.66 8.97 0.49
C ASN A 44 -29.02 8.29 1.81
N LYS A 45 -28.04 7.98 2.67
CA LYS A 45 -28.27 7.40 4.00
C LYS A 45 -29.12 8.30 4.92
N SER A 46 -29.04 9.63 4.75
CA SER A 46 -29.79 10.58 5.57
C SER A 46 -31.21 10.85 5.07
N THR A 47 -31.49 10.58 3.78
CA THR A 47 -32.73 11.00 3.13
C THR A 47 -33.63 9.86 2.70
N ARG A 48 -33.13 8.62 2.65
CA ARG A 48 -33.89 7.43 2.26
C ARG A 48 -33.36 6.17 2.91
N PRO A 49 -34.16 5.09 3.00
CA PRO A 49 -33.65 3.77 3.33
C PRO A 49 -32.58 3.32 2.31
N LEU A 50 -31.51 2.69 2.80
CA LEU A 50 -30.54 2.02 1.96
C LEU A 50 -30.91 0.55 1.78
N GLU A 51 -30.92 0.08 0.55
CA GLU A 51 -31.18 -1.31 0.24
C GLU A 51 -29.91 -2.15 0.38
N VAL A 52 -30.01 -3.32 1.01
CA VAL A 52 -28.88 -4.25 1.20
C VAL A 52 -28.24 -4.63 -0.15
N GLY A 53 -29.06 -4.80 -1.19
CA GLY A 53 -28.58 -5.09 -2.54
C GLY A 53 -27.67 -4.00 -3.14
N GLU A 54 -27.91 -2.72 -2.81
CA GLU A 54 -27.03 -1.61 -3.24
C GLU A 54 -25.66 -1.68 -2.55
N LEU A 55 -25.63 -2.08 -1.28
CA LEU A 55 -24.41 -2.21 -0.51
C LEU A 55 -23.57 -3.38 -1.02
N ILE A 56 -24.19 -4.55 -1.19
CA ILE A 56 -23.55 -5.76 -1.74
C ILE A 56 -23.06 -5.51 -3.18
N GLY A 57 -23.87 -4.89 -4.04
CA GLY A 57 -23.50 -4.58 -5.41
C GLY A 57 -22.29 -3.63 -5.50
N THR A 58 -22.11 -2.74 -4.53
CA THR A 58 -20.88 -1.91 -4.43
C THR A 58 -19.67 -2.77 -4.14
N ASP A 59 -19.78 -3.70 -3.20
CA ASP A 59 -18.67 -4.58 -2.84
C ASP A 59 -18.24 -5.49 -4.00
N GLU A 60 -19.20 -6.05 -4.73
CA GLU A 60 -18.92 -6.87 -5.93
C GLU A 60 -18.22 -6.05 -7.01
N THR A 61 -18.71 -4.83 -7.27
CA THR A 61 -18.07 -3.89 -8.20
C THR A 61 -16.63 -3.60 -7.78
N LEU A 62 -16.42 -3.29 -6.49
CA LEU A 62 -15.11 -2.98 -5.95
C LEU A 62 -14.13 -4.16 -6.05
N ARG A 63 -14.59 -5.40 -5.76
CA ARG A 63 -13.76 -6.61 -5.96
C ARG A 63 -13.34 -6.77 -7.42
N ALA A 64 -14.28 -6.57 -8.35
CA ALA A 64 -13.98 -6.68 -9.78
C ALA A 64 -13.01 -5.58 -10.25
N GLN A 65 -13.15 -4.35 -9.77
CA GLN A 65 -12.23 -3.25 -10.07
C GLN A 65 -10.83 -3.53 -9.52
N PHE A 66 -10.73 -3.93 -8.26
CA PHE A 66 -9.43 -4.21 -7.65
C PHE A 66 -8.75 -5.43 -8.26
N ALA A 67 -9.52 -6.48 -8.55
CA ALA A 67 -9.00 -7.68 -9.24
C ALA A 67 -8.36 -7.33 -10.59
N ARG A 68 -9.03 -6.50 -11.41
CA ARG A 68 -8.43 -6.01 -12.67
C ARG A 68 -7.15 -5.21 -12.43
N LEU A 69 -7.13 -4.36 -11.40
CA LEU A 69 -5.97 -3.52 -11.09
C LEU A 69 -4.71 -4.32 -10.74
N VAL A 70 -4.87 -5.53 -10.16
CA VAL A 70 -3.74 -6.35 -9.71
C VAL A 70 -3.55 -7.64 -10.52
N ASN A 71 -4.28 -7.83 -11.63
CA ASN A 71 -4.29 -9.03 -12.47
C ASN A 71 -4.70 -10.30 -11.70
N ALA A 72 -5.82 -10.19 -10.94
CA ALA A 72 -6.46 -11.29 -10.21
C ALA A 72 -7.89 -11.52 -10.67
N THR A 73 -8.61 -12.45 -10.03
CA THR A 73 -10.05 -12.66 -10.19
C THR A 73 -10.83 -12.11 -9.00
N PRO A 74 -12.11 -11.70 -9.15
CA PRO A 74 -12.92 -11.20 -8.04
C PRO A 74 -13.03 -12.18 -6.86
N ASP A 75 -13.00 -13.50 -7.13
CA ASP A 75 -13.04 -14.57 -6.13
C ASP A 75 -11.80 -14.61 -5.22
N GLU A 76 -10.71 -13.97 -5.63
CA GLU A 76 -9.45 -13.89 -4.89
C GLU A 76 -9.35 -12.60 -4.07
N ILE A 77 -10.41 -11.75 -4.06
CA ILE A 77 -10.41 -10.46 -3.37
C ILE A 77 -11.35 -10.47 -2.17
N ALA A 78 -10.81 -10.15 -1.00
CA ALA A 78 -11.55 -9.78 0.21
C ALA A 78 -11.46 -8.27 0.47
N LEU A 79 -12.35 -7.74 1.30
CA LEU A 79 -12.38 -6.35 1.69
C LEU A 79 -12.20 -6.24 3.21
N LEU A 80 -10.98 -5.99 3.64
CA LEU A 80 -10.58 -5.82 5.04
C LEU A 80 -10.63 -4.34 5.44
N PHE A 81 -10.29 -4.03 6.70
CA PHE A 81 -10.31 -2.67 7.23
C PHE A 81 -8.96 -1.95 7.14
N SER A 82 -7.85 -2.70 7.11
CA SER A 82 -6.50 -2.11 7.09
C SER A 82 -5.47 -3.07 6.50
N THR A 83 -4.34 -2.54 6.05
CA THR A 83 -3.18 -3.33 5.60
C THR A 83 -2.69 -4.29 6.70
N ALA A 84 -2.60 -3.80 7.93
CA ALA A 84 -2.19 -4.59 9.08
C ALA A 84 -3.09 -5.82 9.33
N GLU A 85 -4.38 -5.71 9.04
CA GLU A 85 -5.31 -6.83 9.15
C GLU A 85 -4.99 -7.95 8.16
N GLY A 86 -4.60 -7.60 6.93
CA GLY A 86 -4.24 -8.58 5.91
C GLY A 86 -3.07 -9.48 6.34
N GLU A 87 -2.02 -8.91 6.92
CA GLU A 87 -0.90 -9.71 7.42
C GLU A 87 -1.28 -10.53 8.66
N ASN A 88 -2.11 -9.98 9.54
CA ASN A 88 -2.65 -10.75 10.67
C ASN A 88 -3.49 -11.95 10.20
N VAL A 89 -4.32 -11.80 9.16
CA VAL A 89 -5.07 -12.92 8.55
C VAL A 89 -4.12 -14.03 8.09
N ILE A 90 -3.02 -13.70 7.43
CA ILE A 90 -2.02 -14.68 7.00
C ILE A 90 -1.33 -15.35 8.20
N ALA A 91 -0.82 -14.56 9.15
CA ALA A 91 -0.07 -15.06 10.29
C ALA A 91 -0.91 -15.92 11.24
N GLN A 92 -2.19 -15.57 11.43
CA GLN A 92 -3.12 -16.35 12.24
C GLN A 92 -3.64 -17.57 11.47
N GLY A 93 -3.95 -17.41 10.18
CA GLY A 93 -4.52 -18.46 9.35
C GLY A 93 -3.56 -19.62 9.04
N LEU A 94 -2.24 -19.39 9.10
CA LEU A 94 -1.22 -20.44 8.93
C LEU A 94 -0.92 -21.21 10.21
N ASP A 95 -1.50 -20.81 11.36
CA ASP A 95 -1.37 -21.52 12.64
C ASP A 95 0.09 -21.78 13.04
N LEU A 96 0.90 -20.73 13.02
CA LEU A 96 2.33 -20.78 13.31
C LEU A 96 2.61 -21.37 14.70
N VAL A 97 3.59 -22.28 14.78
CA VAL A 97 3.96 -22.99 16.01
C VAL A 97 5.43 -22.78 16.37
N ALA A 98 5.80 -23.15 17.58
CA ALA A 98 7.19 -23.08 18.05
C ALA A 98 8.15 -23.80 17.08
N GLY A 99 9.22 -23.13 16.71
CA GLY A 99 10.22 -23.63 15.76
C GLY A 99 9.98 -23.23 14.30
N ASP A 100 8.80 -22.75 13.94
CA ASP A 100 8.59 -22.08 12.65
C ASP A 100 9.34 -20.74 12.63
N ASN A 101 9.69 -20.24 11.45
CA ASN A 101 10.23 -18.90 11.32
C ASN A 101 9.48 -18.07 10.25
N VAL A 102 9.57 -16.76 10.44
CA VAL A 102 9.09 -15.73 9.51
C VAL A 102 10.27 -14.86 9.11
N VAL A 103 10.40 -14.58 7.82
CA VAL A 103 11.45 -13.71 7.29
C VAL A 103 10.83 -12.41 6.78
N VAL A 104 11.33 -11.27 7.26
CA VAL A 104 10.94 -9.93 6.81
C VAL A 104 12.18 -9.13 6.41
N ASP A 105 12.01 -8.03 5.68
CA ASP A 105 13.09 -7.08 5.43
C ASP A 105 13.13 -5.95 6.48
N GLU A 106 14.31 -5.37 6.67
CA GLU A 106 14.52 -4.27 7.64
C GLU A 106 13.81 -2.96 7.23
N LEU A 107 13.45 -2.81 5.96
CA LEU A 107 12.77 -1.64 5.41
C LEU A 107 11.24 -1.78 5.44
N HIS A 108 10.72 -2.84 6.07
CA HIS A 108 9.29 -3.08 6.23
C HIS A 108 8.64 -2.05 7.17
N TYR A 109 7.30 -1.98 7.15
CA TYR A 109 6.57 -1.08 8.04
C TYR A 109 6.59 -1.60 9.49
N PRO A 110 6.65 -0.73 10.51
CA PRO A 110 6.77 -1.14 11.92
C PRO A 110 5.71 -2.10 12.44
N THR A 111 4.51 -2.11 11.86
CA THR A 111 3.40 -2.99 12.29
C THR A 111 3.78 -4.46 12.20
N GLU A 112 4.55 -4.86 11.20
CA GLU A 112 4.95 -6.25 10.98
C GLU A 112 5.94 -6.70 12.05
N PHE A 113 6.85 -5.83 12.46
CA PHE A 113 7.74 -6.13 13.59
C PHE A 113 6.95 -6.29 14.89
N VAL A 114 5.90 -5.46 15.11
CA VAL A 114 5.02 -5.59 16.29
C VAL A 114 4.31 -6.93 16.26
N LEU A 115 3.73 -7.33 15.11
CA LEU A 115 3.02 -8.60 14.94
C LEU A 115 3.94 -9.79 15.21
N TYR A 116 5.06 -9.88 14.49
CA TYR A 116 5.91 -11.06 14.56
C TYR A 116 6.71 -11.15 15.86
N ARG A 117 7.08 -10.03 16.50
CA ARG A 117 7.66 -10.04 17.86
C ARG A 117 6.64 -10.48 18.91
N ALA A 118 5.36 -10.11 18.77
CA ALA A 118 4.31 -10.63 19.63
C ALA A 118 4.10 -12.16 19.45
N LEU A 119 4.14 -12.65 18.21
CA LEU A 119 4.05 -14.08 17.94
C LEU A 119 5.30 -14.85 18.37
N GLU A 120 6.48 -14.27 18.25
CA GLU A 120 7.75 -14.84 18.79
C GLU A 120 7.63 -15.03 20.31
N ALA A 121 7.13 -14.01 21.03
CA ALA A 121 6.97 -14.09 22.48
C ALA A 121 5.85 -15.06 22.92
N SER A 122 4.76 -15.15 22.18
CA SER A 122 3.57 -15.92 22.58
C SER A 122 3.50 -17.34 22.03
N ARG A 123 4.13 -17.59 20.85
CA ARG A 123 4.05 -18.90 20.17
C ARG A 123 5.43 -19.55 19.99
N GLY A 124 6.53 -18.86 20.28
CA GLY A 124 7.89 -19.40 20.13
C GLY A 124 8.34 -19.54 18.68
N ILE A 125 7.79 -18.76 17.75
CA ILE A 125 8.33 -18.64 16.39
C ILE A 125 9.64 -17.84 16.43
N GLU A 126 10.41 -17.88 15.33
CA GLU A 126 11.63 -17.10 15.15
C GLU A 126 11.38 -15.99 14.10
N LEU A 127 11.59 -14.72 14.45
CA LEU A 127 11.60 -13.62 13.48
C LEU A 127 13.01 -13.38 12.95
N ARG A 128 13.20 -13.56 11.65
CA ARG A 128 14.44 -13.29 10.92
C ARG A 128 14.31 -12.04 10.07
N ILE A 129 15.34 -11.20 10.06
CA ILE A 129 15.29 -9.89 9.40
C ILE A 129 16.43 -9.78 8.38
N ALA A 130 16.07 -9.69 7.10
CA ALA A 130 16.99 -9.37 6.00
C ALA A 130 17.43 -7.91 6.11
N LYS A 131 18.74 -7.69 6.28
CA LYS A 131 19.32 -6.37 6.49
C LYS A 131 19.54 -5.64 5.19
N HIS A 132 19.25 -4.34 5.17
CA HIS A 132 19.51 -3.52 4.01
C HIS A 132 21.02 -3.23 3.84
N ARG A 133 21.45 -3.14 2.59
CA ARG A 133 22.76 -2.63 2.18
C ARG A 133 22.57 -1.36 1.38
N GLU A 134 22.98 -0.24 1.92
CA GLU A 134 22.83 1.08 1.28
C GLU A 134 21.39 1.37 0.81
N GLY A 135 20.40 1.01 1.63
CA GLY A 135 18.98 1.23 1.34
C GLY A 135 18.33 0.20 0.42
N ARG A 136 19.00 -0.91 0.09
CA ARG A 136 18.49 -2.02 -0.73
C ARG A 136 18.40 -3.30 0.08
N VAL A 137 17.38 -4.12 -0.20
CA VAL A 137 17.29 -5.51 0.27
C VAL A 137 16.96 -6.37 -0.95
N GLU A 138 17.95 -7.06 -1.46
CA GLU A 138 17.85 -7.90 -2.66
C GLU A 138 17.48 -9.35 -2.28
N ALA A 139 17.03 -10.16 -3.25
CA ALA A 139 16.70 -11.56 -3.01
C ALA A 139 17.86 -12.35 -2.36
N SER A 140 19.12 -12.00 -2.69
CA SER A 140 20.31 -12.59 -2.08
C SER A 140 20.44 -12.35 -0.57
N ASP A 141 19.80 -11.31 -0.03
CA ASP A 141 19.80 -11.01 1.40
C ASP A 141 18.78 -11.86 2.17
N PHE A 142 17.74 -12.32 1.48
CA PHE A 142 16.74 -13.26 2.01
C PHE A 142 17.21 -14.72 1.98
N ALA A 143 17.95 -15.12 0.94
CA ALA A 143 18.33 -16.51 0.71
C ALA A 143 18.94 -17.24 1.92
N PRO A 144 19.87 -16.65 2.71
CA PRO A 144 20.45 -17.33 3.88
C PRO A 144 19.50 -17.43 5.08
N LEU A 145 18.37 -16.70 5.05
CA LEU A 145 17.40 -16.64 6.13
C LEU A 145 16.21 -17.58 5.94
N ILE A 146 15.99 -18.04 4.69
CA ILE A 146 14.86 -18.89 4.31
C ILE A 146 15.29 -20.36 4.36
N ASP A 147 14.58 -21.17 5.14
CA ASP A 147 14.82 -22.62 5.27
C ASP A 147 13.49 -23.40 5.33
N ARG A 148 13.54 -24.72 5.55
CA ARG A 148 12.36 -25.60 5.62
C ARG A 148 11.38 -25.26 6.74
N ARG A 149 11.79 -24.48 7.74
CA ARG A 149 10.95 -24.01 8.84
C ARG A 149 10.32 -22.65 8.54
N THR A 150 10.70 -22.01 7.44
CA THR A 150 10.11 -20.74 7.02
C THR A 150 8.69 -20.96 6.56
N ARG A 151 7.75 -20.24 7.18
CA ARG A 151 6.32 -20.32 6.87
C ARG A 151 5.83 -19.12 6.10
N ILE A 152 6.42 -17.95 6.35
CA ILE A 152 6.08 -16.68 5.72
C ILE A 152 7.39 -15.96 5.34
N VAL A 153 7.42 -15.42 4.14
CA VAL A 153 8.32 -14.34 3.74
C VAL A 153 7.45 -13.13 3.47
N SER A 154 7.66 -12.04 4.21
CA SER A 154 6.86 -10.82 4.11
C SER A 154 7.73 -9.63 3.78
N VAL A 155 7.33 -8.86 2.75
CA VAL A 155 8.02 -7.64 2.33
C VAL A 155 7.03 -6.52 2.08
N ALA A 156 7.43 -5.26 2.31
CA ALA A 156 6.73 -4.13 1.72
C ALA A 156 7.13 -4.03 0.25
N TRP A 157 6.20 -4.13 -0.72
CA TRP A 157 6.53 -4.05 -2.14
C TRP A 157 7.37 -2.81 -2.48
N VAL A 158 7.02 -1.69 -1.83
CA VAL A 158 7.81 -0.46 -1.83
C VAL A 158 8.01 -0.01 -0.38
N SER A 159 9.24 0.18 0.02
CA SER A 159 9.58 0.67 1.36
C SER A 159 9.01 2.06 1.63
N HIS A 160 8.34 2.20 2.77
CA HIS A 160 7.84 3.49 3.23
C HIS A 160 8.95 4.43 3.73
N HIS A 161 10.15 3.90 4.02
CA HIS A 161 11.30 4.67 4.47
C HIS A 161 11.96 5.42 3.33
N ASN A 162 12.42 4.68 2.32
CA ASN A 162 13.30 5.20 1.29
C ASN A 162 12.78 4.98 -0.14
N GLY A 163 11.57 4.39 -0.27
CA GLY A 163 10.97 4.12 -1.56
C GLY A 163 11.58 2.95 -2.33
N PHE A 164 12.50 2.17 -1.74
CA PHE A 164 13.06 1.00 -2.42
C PHE A 164 11.94 0.07 -2.88
N ARG A 165 11.89 -0.20 -4.19
CA ARG A 165 10.95 -1.11 -4.82
C ARG A 165 11.61 -2.46 -5.01
N HIS A 166 11.08 -3.49 -4.33
CA HIS A 166 11.57 -4.85 -4.45
C HIS A 166 11.28 -5.46 -5.81
N ASP A 167 12.21 -6.30 -6.31
CA ASP A 167 11.93 -7.28 -7.36
C ASP A 167 11.29 -8.51 -6.68
N MET A 168 10.00 -8.68 -6.88
CA MET A 168 9.18 -9.64 -6.13
C MET A 168 9.45 -11.09 -6.54
N ARG A 169 9.61 -11.35 -7.85
CA ARG A 169 9.66 -12.71 -8.37
C ARG A 169 10.83 -13.53 -7.82
N PRO A 170 12.07 -13.03 -7.75
CA PRO A 170 13.17 -13.78 -7.16
C PRO A 170 12.96 -14.11 -5.68
N ILE A 171 12.30 -13.22 -4.91
CA ILE A 171 11.99 -13.46 -3.49
C ILE A 171 10.88 -14.52 -3.37
N ALA A 172 9.85 -14.44 -4.21
CA ALA A 172 8.78 -15.45 -4.29
C ALA A 172 9.35 -16.85 -4.58
N ASP A 173 10.25 -16.97 -5.56
CA ASP A 173 10.89 -18.23 -5.92
C ASP A 173 11.69 -18.84 -4.75
N LEU A 174 12.39 -18.01 -3.97
CA LEU A 174 13.08 -18.45 -2.76
C LEU A 174 12.10 -18.95 -1.68
N ALA A 175 11.01 -18.22 -1.44
CA ALA A 175 10.00 -18.62 -0.47
C ALA A 175 9.33 -19.94 -0.87
N HIS A 176 8.87 -20.03 -2.12
CA HIS A 176 8.17 -21.20 -2.65
C HIS A 176 9.06 -22.45 -2.70
N ALA A 177 10.35 -22.30 -2.96
CA ALA A 177 11.30 -23.42 -2.93
C ALA A 177 11.37 -24.12 -1.56
N GLN A 178 10.97 -23.44 -0.49
CA GLN A 178 10.91 -23.99 0.87
C GLN A 178 9.47 -24.23 1.36
N GLY A 179 8.44 -23.98 0.51
CA GLY A 179 7.03 -24.14 0.84
C GLY A 179 6.45 -23.00 1.70
N ALA A 180 7.19 -21.90 1.84
CA ALA A 180 6.74 -20.70 2.54
C ALA A 180 5.75 -19.90 1.70
N VAL A 181 4.85 -19.20 2.38
CA VAL A 181 3.93 -18.20 1.78
C VAL A 181 4.70 -16.90 1.54
N PHE A 182 4.51 -16.31 0.36
CA PHE A 182 5.05 -15.01 0.04
C PHE A 182 3.95 -13.95 0.12
N TYR A 183 4.01 -13.12 1.16
CA TYR A 183 3.07 -12.02 1.42
C TYR A 183 3.72 -10.66 1.13
N THR A 184 2.92 -9.68 0.72
CA THR A 184 3.38 -8.31 0.58
C THR A 184 2.39 -7.27 1.10
N ASP A 185 2.91 -6.31 1.89
CA ASP A 185 2.26 -5.01 2.09
C ASP A 185 2.43 -4.18 0.81
N ALA A 186 1.31 -3.96 0.11
CA ALA A 186 1.28 -3.24 -1.15
C ALA A 186 0.77 -1.79 -1.03
N ILE A 187 0.67 -1.24 0.21
CA ILE A 187 0.10 0.11 0.44
C ILE A 187 0.89 1.23 -0.24
N GLN A 188 2.18 1.03 -0.52
CA GLN A 188 3.01 2.00 -1.25
C GLN A 188 3.17 1.62 -2.73
N ALA A 189 2.45 0.59 -3.22
CA ALA A 189 2.62 0.06 -4.57
C ALA A 189 1.35 0.23 -5.42
N VAL A 190 0.21 -0.26 -4.92
CA VAL A 190 -1.07 -0.22 -5.67
C VAL A 190 -1.53 1.22 -5.86
N GLY A 191 -1.75 1.59 -7.12
CA GLY A 191 -2.07 2.96 -7.53
C GLY A 191 -0.86 3.79 -7.95
N MET A 192 0.38 3.34 -7.63
CA MET A 192 1.62 4.00 -8.06
C MET A 192 2.15 3.45 -9.38
N PHE A 193 2.06 2.15 -9.59
CA PHE A 193 2.51 1.45 -10.81
C PHE A 193 1.67 0.19 -11.05
N PRO A 194 1.70 -0.38 -12.29
CA PRO A 194 0.99 -1.62 -12.61
C PRO A 194 1.44 -2.78 -11.72
N ILE A 195 0.45 -3.48 -11.15
CA ILE A 195 0.64 -4.67 -10.32
C ILE A 195 0.17 -5.90 -11.10
N ASP A 196 0.98 -6.95 -11.09
CA ASP A 196 0.63 -8.26 -11.61
C ASP A 196 0.99 -9.33 -10.56
N VAL A 197 -0.01 -9.79 -9.83
CA VAL A 197 0.18 -10.79 -8.77
C VAL A 197 0.60 -12.15 -9.33
N GLN A 198 0.24 -12.47 -10.57
CA GLN A 198 0.63 -13.72 -11.22
C GLN A 198 2.10 -13.70 -11.62
N ALA A 199 2.54 -12.61 -12.28
CA ALA A 199 3.94 -12.46 -12.70
C ALA A 199 4.88 -12.31 -11.50
N SER A 200 4.45 -11.61 -10.44
CA SER A 200 5.26 -11.39 -9.23
C SER A 200 5.41 -12.63 -8.35
N GLY A 201 4.50 -13.59 -8.46
CA GLY A 201 4.48 -14.79 -7.62
C GLY A 201 4.02 -14.54 -6.18
N VAL A 202 3.33 -13.43 -5.92
CA VAL A 202 2.79 -13.11 -4.59
C VAL A 202 1.61 -14.00 -4.28
N ASP A 203 1.59 -14.67 -3.12
CA ASP A 203 0.46 -15.50 -2.68
C ASP A 203 -0.66 -14.68 -2.06
N ALA A 204 -0.32 -13.56 -1.40
CA ALA A 204 -1.29 -12.62 -0.87
C ALA A 204 -0.70 -11.21 -0.76
N LEU A 205 -1.57 -10.20 -0.91
CA LEU A 205 -1.24 -8.80 -0.65
C LEU A 205 -2.39 -8.09 0.05
N CYS A 206 -2.07 -7.05 0.82
CA CYS A 206 -3.06 -6.14 1.35
C CYS A 206 -2.66 -4.68 1.10
N CYS A 207 -3.67 -3.82 0.88
CA CYS A 207 -3.43 -2.44 0.50
C CYS A 207 -4.48 -1.51 1.09
N GLY A 208 -4.11 -0.68 2.06
CA GLY A 208 -4.97 0.39 2.57
C GLY A 208 -5.24 1.46 1.49
N SER A 209 -6.47 1.95 1.43
CA SER A 209 -6.98 2.80 0.35
C SER A 209 -6.51 4.26 0.36
N TYR A 210 -6.02 4.76 1.50
CA TYR A 210 -5.85 6.19 1.80
C TYR A 210 -4.53 6.82 1.31
N LYS A 211 -3.73 6.07 0.53
CA LYS A 211 -2.50 6.57 -0.11
C LYS A 211 -2.68 6.62 -1.62
N TRP A 212 -1.94 5.82 -2.34
CA TRP A 212 -1.89 5.85 -3.81
C TRP A 212 -3.19 5.42 -4.50
N MET A 213 -4.10 4.74 -3.77
CA MET A 213 -5.46 4.48 -4.26
C MET A 213 -6.42 5.67 -4.09
N LEU A 214 -5.99 6.80 -3.50
CA LEU A 214 -6.71 8.08 -3.46
C LEU A 214 -8.10 8.05 -2.80
N ALA A 215 -8.34 7.14 -1.84
CA ALA A 215 -9.61 7.04 -1.13
C ALA A 215 -9.47 7.32 0.38
N GLY A 216 -10.55 7.21 1.12
CA GLY A 216 -10.58 7.38 2.58
C GLY A 216 -10.00 6.20 3.34
N PHE A 217 -10.04 6.30 4.67
CA PHE A 217 -9.62 5.23 5.59
C PHE A 217 -10.72 4.19 5.81
N GLY A 218 -10.34 3.04 6.37
CA GLY A 218 -11.28 2.03 6.87
C GLY A 218 -11.66 0.96 5.85
N ILE A 219 -10.96 0.90 4.71
CA ILE A 219 -11.07 -0.20 3.75
C ILE A 219 -9.70 -0.53 3.16
N ALA A 220 -9.43 -1.83 3.02
CA ALA A 220 -8.19 -2.35 2.46
C ALA A 220 -8.51 -3.63 1.65
N PRO A 221 -8.49 -3.56 0.31
CA PRO A 221 -8.54 -4.74 -0.52
C PRO A 221 -7.41 -5.71 -0.18
N PHE A 222 -7.76 -6.99 -0.10
CA PHE A 222 -6.88 -8.09 0.21
C PHE A 222 -6.98 -9.14 -0.89
N TYR A 223 -5.90 -9.36 -1.63
CA TYR A 223 -5.75 -10.45 -2.55
C TYR A 223 -5.21 -11.67 -1.82
N VAL A 224 -5.78 -12.82 -2.09
CA VAL A 224 -5.26 -14.13 -1.67
C VAL A 224 -5.44 -15.13 -2.79
N SER A 225 -4.36 -15.79 -3.21
CA SER A 225 -4.42 -16.82 -4.24
C SER A 225 -5.34 -17.97 -3.81
N ARG A 226 -6.00 -18.62 -4.78
CA ARG A 226 -6.90 -19.76 -4.49
C ARG A 226 -6.21 -20.83 -3.67
N ALA A 227 -4.97 -21.17 -4.04
CA ALA A 227 -4.19 -22.21 -3.36
C ALA A 227 -3.92 -21.84 -1.88
N LEU A 228 -3.61 -20.57 -1.61
CA LEU A 228 -3.41 -20.11 -0.23
C LEU A 228 -4.73 -20.02 0.53
N ASN A 229 -5.81 -19.52 -0.11
CA ASN A 229 -7.13 -19.41 0.49
C ASN A 229 -7.62 -20.76 1.06
N GLU A 230 -7.38 -21.88 0.35
CA GLU A 230 -7.73 -23.23 0.80
C GLU A 230 -6.94 -23.71 2.03
N ARG A 231 -5.73 -23.18 2.23
CA ARG A 231 -4.82 -23.54 3.33
C ARG A 231 -5.06 -22.75 4.62
N LEU A 232 -5.55 -21.50 4.48
CA LEU A 232 -5.72 -20.62 5.62
C LEU A 232 -6.89 -21.04 6.50
N LYS A 233 -6.70 -21.05 7.80
CA LYS A 233 -7.77 -21.15 8.78
C LYS A 233 -8.41 -19.78 9.01
N LEU A 234 -9.70 -19.74 9.29
CA LEU A 234 -10.37 -18.51 9.73
C LEU A 234 -10.12 -18.29 11.22
N ASP A 235 -9.81 -17.05 11.59
CA ASP A 235 -9.59 -16.63 12.98
C ASP A 235 -10.77 -15.86 13.57
N ARG A 236 -11.75 -15.49 12.72
CA ARG A 236 -12.95 -14.74 13.10
C ARG A 236 -14.13 -15.13 12.21
N PHE A 237 -15.34 -14.98 12.75
CA PHE A 237 -16.56 -15.43 12.11
C PHE A 237 -17.65 -14.36 12.20
N GLY A 238 -18.50 -14.29 11.16
CA GLY A 238 -19.64 -13.39 11.11
C GLY A 238 -20.50 -13.55 9.87
N GLU A 239 -21.58 -12.80 9.82
CA GLU A 239 -22.67 -12.97 8.86
C GLU A 239 -22.24 -12.78 7.39
N PHE A 240 -21.32 -11.84 7.11
CA PHE A 240 -20.93 -11.53 5.74
C PHE A 240 -20.09 -12.62 5.05
N GLN A 241 -19.62 -13.61 5.83
CA GLN A 241 -18.94 -14.80 5.31
C GLN A 241 -19.91 -15.88 4.81
N VAL A 242 -21.21 -15.76 5.14
CA VAL A 242 -22.21 -16.81 4.90
C VAL A 242 -22.63 -16.80 3.43
N ASP A 243 -22.54 -17.96 2.79
CA ASP A 243 -23.12 -18.22 1.46
C ASP A 243 -24.53 -18.76 1.57
N ARG A 244 -24.78 -19.65 2.53
CA ARG A 244 -26.08 -20.26 2.75
C ARG A 244 -26.35 -20.54 4.22
N GLU A 245 -27.53 -20.11 4.68
CA GLU A 245 -28.08 -20.52 5.96
C GLU A 245 -28.74 -21.90 5.84
N LEU A 246 -28.51 -22.74 6.84
CA LEU A 246 -29.04 -24.09 6.94
C LEU A 246 -29.95 -24.15 8.19
N PRO A 247 -30.80 -25.22 8.33
CA PRO A 247 -31.59 -25.39 9.54
C PRO A 247 -30.76 -25.40 10.82
N ASP A 248 -31.38 -25.04 11.94
CA ASP A 248 -30.80 -25.08 13.29
C ASP A 248 -29.54 -24.21 13.45
N HIS A 249 -29.49 -23.03 12.76
CA HIS A 249 -28.39 -22.08 12.79
C HIS A 249 -27.04 -22.63 12.34
N HIS A 250 -27.08 -23.59 11.42
CA HIS A 250 -25.90 -24.01 10.69
C HIS A 250 -25.69 -23.10 9.47
N PHE A 251 -24.45 -22.94 9.06
CA PHE A 251 -24.07 -22.03 7.98
C PHE A 251 -23.02 -22.67 7.06
N GLU A 252 -23.17 -22.48 5.77
CA GLU A 252 -22.08 -22.71 4.80
C GLU A 252 -21.39 -21.37 4.53
N LEU A 253 -20.08 -21.32 4.77
CA LEU A 253 -19.26 -20.14 4.53
C LEU A 253 -18.78 -20.09 3.08
N ALA A 254 -18.53 -18.87 2.58
CA ALA A 254 -17.96 -18.66 1.26
C ALA A 254 -16.65 -19.45 1.09
N ARG A 255 -16.44 -19.99 -0.11
CA ARG A 255 -15.20 -20.69 -0.47
C ARG A 255 -14.19 -19.77 -1.15
N THR A 256 -14.64 -18.60 -1.60
CA THR A 256 -13.80 -17.54 -2.18
C THR A 256 -13.13 -16.70 -1.10
N ALA A 257 -12.31 -15.73 -1.48
CA ALA A 257 -11.69 -14.80 -0.54
C ALA A 257 -12.73 -14.02 0.31
N ARG A 258 -14.00 -13.95 -0.13
CA ARG A 258 -15.10 -13.37 0.64
C ARG A 258 -15.25 -14.00 2.05
N ARG A 259 -14.73 -15.21 2.26
CA ARG A 259 -14.67 -15.83 3.58
C ARG A 259 -13.90 -15.05 4.65
N PHE A 260 -13.11 -14.05 4.26
CA PHE A 260 -12.41 -13.15 5.18
C PHE A 260 -13.20 -11.88 5.51
N ASP A 261 -14.35 -11.65 4.87
CA ASP A 261 -15.24 -10.52 5.14
C ASP A 261 -16.23 -10.88 6.28
N TYR A 262 -15.78 -10.84 7.51
CA TYR A 262 -16.55 -11.40 8.62
C TYR A 262 -17.69 -10.52 9.14
N CYS A 263 -17.67 -9.20 8.89
CA CYS A 263 -18.69 -8.28 9.45
C CYS A 263 -19.02 -7.12 8.49
N SER A 264 -19.99 -6.32 8.91
CA SER A 264 -20.36 -5.07 8.22
C SER A 264 -19.15 -4.17 8.09
N ARG A 265 -18.92 -3.74 6.87
CA ARG A 265 -17.75 -2.89 6.53
C ARG A 265 -18.12 -1.42 6.49
N ALA A 266 -17.14 -0.57 6.28
CA ALA A 266 -17.31 0.85 6.07
C ALA A 266 -17.85 1.10 4.65
N PHE A 267 -19.17 0.91 4.41
CA PHE A 267 -19.78 1.02 3.08
C PHE A 267 -19.57 2.38 2.41
N GLY A 268 -19.49 3.47 3.20
CA GLY A 268 -19.10 4.79 2.67
C GLY A 268 -17.70 4.77 2.07
N ALA A 269 -16.73 4.19 2.78
CA ALA A 269 -15.37 4.03 2.27
C ALA A 269 -15.29 3.10 1.05
N ALA A 270 -16.16 2.09 0.96
CA ALA A 270 -16.27 1.24 -0.23
C ALA A 270 -16.74 2.03 -1.46
N ARG A 271 -17.70 2.96 -1.29
CA ARG A 271 -18.13 3.89 -2.35
C ARG A 271 -17.02 4.82 -2.79
N GLU A 272 -16.31 5.41 -1.83
CA GLU A 272 -15.14 6.26 -2.10
C GLU A 272 -14.06 5.49 -2.87
N LEU A 273 -13.71 4.28 -2.43
CA LEU A 273 -12.68 3.48 -3.08
C LEU A 273 -13.11 3.04 -4.49
N SER A 274 -14.38 2.66 -4.71
CA SER A 274 -14.87 2.31 -6.04
C SER A 274 -14.76 3.51 -7.00
N ALA A 275 -15.10 4.72 -6.56
CA ALA A 275 -14.92 5.93 -7.35
C ALA A 275 -13.44 6.24 -7.62
N ALA A 276 -12.59 6.02 -6.64
CA ALA A 276 -11.14 6.22 -6.77
C ALA A 276 -10.50 5.23 -7.75
N LEU A 277 -10.88 3.95 -7.71
CA LEU A 277 -10.38 2.95 -8.66
C LEU A 277 -10.83 3.25 -10.09
N ALA A 278 -12.08 3.70 -10.28
CA ALA A 278 -12.56 4.16 -11.60
C ALA A 278 -11.75 5.37 -12.09
N TYR A 279 -11.44 6.31 -11.21
CA TYR A 279 -10.61 7.47 -11.52
C TYR A 279 -9.19 7.06 -11.94
N LEU A 280 -8.53 6.16 -11.19
CA LEU A 280 -7.21 5.65 -11.51
C LEU A 280 -7.18 4.88 -12.85
N GLU A 281 -8.22 4.09 -13.13
CA GLU A 281 -8.39 3.38 -14.41
C GLU A 281 -8.50 4.37 -15.57
N GLN A 282 -9.26 5.45 -15.40
CA GLN A 282 -9.40 6.51 -16.41
C GLN A 282 -8.09 7.25 -16.69
N VAL A 283 -7.31 7.58 -15.66
CA VAL A 283 -6.00 8.24 -15.81
C VAL A 283 -4.98 7.28 -16.43
N GLY A 284 -5.03 6.02 -16.03
CA GLY A 284 -4.14 4.94 -16.48
C GLY A 284 -2.89 4.78 -15.62
N ILE A 285 -2.78 3.63 -14.94
CA ILE A 285 -1.70 3.38 -13.98
C ILE A 285 -0.31 3.43 -14.59
N ALA A 286 -0.13 2.98 -15.82
CA ALA A 286 1.17 3.05 -16.51
C ALA A 286 1.59 4.51 -16.77
N ARG A 287 0.65 5.40 -17.13
CA ARG A 287 0.90 6.82 -17.28
C ARG A 287 1.24 7.49 -15.94
N ILE A 288 0.58 7.04 -14.86
CA ILE A 288 0.88 7.51 -13.49
C ILE A 288 2.31 7.11 -13.11
N GLU A 289 2.71 5.85 -13.34
CA GLU A 289 4.09 5.39 -13.08
C GLU A 289 5.12 6.22 -13.85
N GLU A 290 4.96 6.36 -15.16
CA GLU A 290 5.87 7.13 -16.01
C GLU A 290 6.04 8.57 -15.50
N HIS A 291 4.93 9.24 -15.21
CA HIS A 291 4.93 10.61 -14.71
C HIS A 291 5.60 10.71 -13.33
N THR A 292 5.18 9.92 -12.35
CA THR A 292 5.64 10.03 -10.97
C THR A 292 7.08 9.57 -10.78
N VAL A 293 7.52 8.54 -11.51
CA VAL A 293 8.91 8.10 -11.54
C VAL A 293 9.79 9.15 -12.23
N GLY A 294 9.28 9.82 -13.27
CA GLY A 294 9.95 10.97 -13.90
C GLY A 294 10.19 12.12 -12.92
N LEU A 295 9.17 12.49 -12.15
CA LEU A 295 9.28 13.52 -11.09
C LEU A 295 10.27 13.10 -10.00
N ALA A 296 10.21 11.86 -9.52
CA ALA A 296 11.12 11.32 -8.52
C ALA A 296 12.57 11.29 -9.02
N SER A 297 12.78 10.94 -10.29
CA SER A 297 14.11 10.94 -10.91
C SER A 297 14.71 12.36 -11.02
N ARG A 298 13.87 13.36 -11.39
CA ARG A 298 14.26 14.78 -11.38
C ARG A 298 14.65 15.24 -9.98
N LEU A 299 13.84 14.92 -8.99
CA LEU A 299 14.09 15.23 -7.59
C LEU A 299 15.39 14.60 -7.10
N TYR A 300 15.58 13.30 -7.33
CA TYR A 300 16.77 12.55 -6.96
C TYR A 300 18.04 13.19 -7.55
N ALA A 301 18.03 13.48 -8.85
CA ALA A 301 19.16 14.11 -9.53
C ALA A 301 19.47 15.52 -8.99
N GLY A 302 18.42 16.31 -8.69
CA GLY A 302 18.55 17.64 -8.11
C GLY A 302 19.16 17.61 -6.71
N LEU A 303 18.67 16.74 -5.82
CA LEU A 303 19.21 16.55 -4.48
C LEU A 303 20.65 16.06 -4.49
N SER A 304 20.97 15.09 -5.35
CA SER A 304 22.34 14.59 -5.53
C SER A 304 23.30 15.71 -6.00
N LYS A 305 22.87 16.53 -6.96
CA LYS A 305 23.65 17.67 -7.46
C LYS A 305 23.87 18.74 -6.38
N GLN A 306 22.96 18.87 -5.44
CA GLN A 306 23.07 19.76 -4.29
C GLN A 306 24.02 19.22 -3.19
N GLY A 307 24.45 17.95 -3.28
CA GLY A 307 25.33 17.30 -2.32
C GLY A 307 24.60 16.64 -1.14
N HIS A 308 23.26 16.51 -1.20
CA HIS A 308 22.52 15.77 -0.16
C HIS A 308 22.86 14.27 -0.19
N ARG A 309 23.08 13.69 0.99
CA ARG A 309 23.13 12.24 1.15
C ARG A 309 21.71 11.67 1.03
N LEU A 310 21.52 10.72 0.13
CA LEU A 310 20.22 10.10 -0.10
C LEU A 310 20.16 8.72 0.54
N PHE A 311 19.00 8.42 1.15
CA PHE A 311 18.67 7.07 1.61
C PHE A 311 18.03 6.24 0.51
N THR A 312 17.27 6.89 -0.39
CA THR A 312 16.78 6.22 -1.61
C THR A 312 17.97 5.79 -2.45
N PRO A 313 18.06 4.50 -2.82
CA PRO A 313 19.16 4.01 -3.63
C PRO A 313 19.08 4.53 -5.09
N PRO A 314 20.22 4.67 -5.78
CA PRO A 314 20.24 5.11 -7.18
C PRO A 314 19.50 4.11 -8.08
N GLY A 315 18.81 4.62 -9.11
CA GLY A 315 18.06 3.80 -10.07
C GLY A 315 16.76 3.22 -9.50
N ASN A 316 16.29 3.70 -8.34
CA ASN A 316 15.03 3.27 -7.77
C ASN A 316 13.84 3.67 -8.67
N ARG A 317 12.80 2.80 -8.73
CA ARG A 317 11.64 2.97 -9.62
C ARG A 317 10.34 3.12 -8.82
N SER A 318 10.36 4.00 -7.83
CA SER A 318 9.15 4.44 -7.12
C SER A 318 9.10 5.95 -7.05
N SER A 319 7.94 6.47 -6.65
CA SER A 319 7.73 7.91 -6.50
C SER A 319 8.30 8.48 -5.19
N ILE A 320 8.90 7.68 -4.33
CA ILE A 320 9.37 8.10 -3.00
C ILE A 320 10.87 8.35 -3.05
N VAL A 321 11.29 9.54 -2.63
CA VAL A 321 12.70 9.92 -2.47
C VAL A 321 12.94 10.41 -1.05
N THR A 322 13.95 9.85 -0.37
CA THR A 322 14.33 10.21 0.99
C THR A 322 15.78 10.66 1.05
N MET A 323 16.01 11.81 1.68
CA MET A 323 17.33 12.33 1.97
C MET A 323 17.56 12.41 3.47
N TYR A 324 18.83 12.33 3.89
CA TYR A 324 19.22 12.62 5.29
C TYR A 324 19.27 14.12 5.52
N ALA A 325 18.72 14.58 6.64
CA ALA A 325 18.79 15.97 7.06
C ALA A 325 20.19 16.30 7.61
N THR A 326 20.74 17.44 7.23
CA THR A 326 22.02 17.96 7.72
C THR A 326 21.85 19.09 8.75
N LYS A 327 20.66 19.68 8.81
CA LYS A 327 20.26 20.74 9.73
C LYS A 327 19.36 20.19 10.85
N PRO A 328 19.20 20.90 11.96
CA PRO A 328 18.21 20.54 12.98
C PRO A 328 16.81 20.37 12.39
N MET A 329 16.09 19.32 12.81
CA MET A 329 14.79 18.98 12.23
C MET A 329 13.75 20.11 12.36
N ALA A 330 13.85 20.97 13.38
CA ALA A 330 12.99 22.14 13.53
C ALA A 330 13.20 23.15 12.40
N ASP A 331 14.45 23.41 12.02
CA ASP A 331 14.80 24.34 10.95
C ASP A 331 14.37 23.79 9.58
N VAL A 332 14.54 22.47 9.40
CA VAL A 332 14.07 21.77 8.17
C VAL A 332 12.55 21.91 8.03
N ARG A 333 11.78 21.64 9.10
CA ARG A 333 10.32 21.81 9.09
C ARG A 333 9.92 23.25 8.80
N ALA A 334 10.57 24.21 9.46
CA ALA A 334 10.28 25.63 9.27
C ALA A 334 10.52 26.08 7.82
N ALA A 335 11.61 25.62 7.18
CA ALA A 335 11.91 25.93 5.78
C ALA A 335 10.83 25.43 4.82
N PHE A 336 10.40 24.18 4.95
CA PHE A 336 9.34 23.60 4.13
C PHE A 336 7.98 24.26 4.36
N GLN A 337 7.63 24.56 5.65
CA GLN A 337 6.40 25.28 6.00
C GLN A 337 6.35 26.69 5.40
N ALA A 338 7.45 27.44 5.51
CA ALA A 338 7.55 28.80 4.96
C ALA A 338 7.36 28.80 3.42
N ALA A 339 7.78 27.73 2.73
CA ALA A 339 7.62 27.57 1.31
C ALA A 339 6.27 26.95 0.90
N LYS A 340 5.41 26.58 1.86
CA LYS A 340 4.16 25.83 1.65
C LYS A 340 4.36 24.50 0.89
N VAL A 341 5.47 23.84 1.15
CA VAL A 341 5.79 22.51 0.60
C VAL A 341 5.58 21.45 1.68
N ASP A 342 4.70 20.50 1.43
CA ASP A 342 4.38 19.42 2.38
C ASP A 342 5.22 18.17 2.09
N VAL A 343 6.00 17.77 3.08
CA VAL A 343 6.86 16.57 3.07
C VAL A 343 6.85 15.91 4.43
N THR A 344 7.30 14.66 4.54
CA THR A 344 7.54 14.05 5.86
C THR A 344 8.95 14.40 6.35
N VAL A 345 9.03 14.98 7.56
CA VAL A 345 10.31 15.34 8.23
C VAL A 345 10.34 14.65 9.58
N ARG A 346 11.13 13.58 9.74
CA ARG A 346 11.26 12.80 10.99
C ARG A 346 12.57 12.02 11.04
N ASP A 347 13.02 11.68 12.23
CA ASP A 347 14.12 10.73 12.50
C ASP A 347 15.44 11.03 11.76
N GLY A 348 15.73 12.31 11.51
CA GLY A 348 16.90 12.71 10.74
C GLY A 348 16.74 12.64 9.22
N GLU A 349 15.52 12.42 8.73
CA GLU A 349 15.23 12.23 7.31
C GLU A 349 14.13 13.17 6.79
N VAL A 350 14.19 13.44 5.50
CA VAL A 350 13.15 14.13 4.74
C VAL A 350 12.70 13.21 3.62
N ARG A 351 11.47 12.71 3.70
CA ARG A 351 10.84 11.90 2.66
C ARG A 351 9.92 12.76 1.81
N ILE A 352 10.14 12.75 0.52
CA ILE A 352 9.45 13.53 -0.51
C ILE A 352 8.79 12.54 -1.45
N ALA A 353 7.48 12.67 -1.66
CA ALA A 353 6.70 11.66 -2.39
C ALA A 353 5.69 12.34 -3.34
N PRO A 354 6.13 12.76 -4.54
CA PRO A 354 5.23 13.31 -5.56
C PRO A 354 4.21 12.27 -6.03
N ALA A 355 3.03 12.74 -6.42
CA ALA A 355 1.94 11.92 -6.94
C ALA A 355 1.48 12.43 -8.32
N LEU A 356 0.44 11.80 -8.84
CA LEU A 356 -0.08 12.06 -10.20
C LEU A 356 -0.46 13.53 -10.46
N PHE A 357 -0.79 14.29 -9.44
CA PHE A 357 -1.19 15.70 -9.53
C PHE A 357 -0.03 16.68 -9.39
N ASN A 358 1.20 16.21 -9.15
CA ASN A 358 2.35 17.08 -9.03
C ASN A 358 2.98 17.39 -10.39
N THR A 359 3.74 18.48 -10.44
CA THR A 359 4.36 19.02 -11.65
C THR A 359 5.88 19.13 -11.48
N SER A 360 6.59 19.30 -12.60
CA SER A 360 8.04 19.56 -12.55
C SER A 360 8.38 20.88 -11.86
N ASP A 361 7.52 21.90 -11.96
CA ASP A 361 7.73 23.20 -11.32
C ASP A 361 7.66 23.06 -9.79
N GLU A 362 6.76 22.21 -9.26
CA GLU A 362 6.68 21.90 -7.84
C GLU A 362 7.92 21.14 -7.33
N ILE A 363 8.50 20.25 -8.17
CA ILE A 363 9.78 19.61 -7.83
C ILE A 363 10.90 20.65 -7.79
N ASP A 364 10.94 21.61 -8.72
CA ASP A 364 11.93 22.68 -8.71
C ASP A 364 11.76 23.60 -7.50
N GLN A 365 10.54 23.94 -7.11
CA GLN A 365 10.26 24.66 -5.88
C GLN A 365 10.79 23.89 -4.63
N CYS A 366 10.55 22.59 -4.56
CA CYS A 366 11.09 21.73 -3.50
C CYS A 366 12.62 21.77 -3.47
N LEU A 367 13.28 21.69 -4.64
CA LEU A 367 14.73 21.78 -4.78
C LEU A 367 15.30 23.15 -4.37
N GLU A 368 14.56 24.24 -4.54
CA GLU A 368 14.96 25.56 -3.99
C GLU A 368 14.95 25.58 -2.45
N VAL A 369 13.99 24.91 -1.84
CA VAL A 369 13.95 24.76 -0.37
C VAL A 369 15.16 23.96 0.11
N THR A 370 15.38 22.78 -0.49
CA THR A 370 16.47 21.88 -0.05
C THR A 370 17.87 22.48 -0.25
N ARG A 371 18.06 23.32 -1.27
CA ARG A 371 19.34 24.02 -1.50
C ARG A 371 19.79 24.86 -0.28
N ARG A 372 18.85 25.37 0.51
CA ARG A 372 19.13 26.16 1.74
C ARG A 372 19.39 25.27 2.95
N LEU A 373 19.23 23.96 2.79
CA LEU A 373 19.38 22.97 3.87
C LEU A 373 20.68 22.14 3.77
N VAL A 374 21.53 22.46 2.82
CA VAL A 374 22.89 21.87 2.70
C VAL A 374 23.82 22.37 3.80
#